data_716eb22d8f88c7aa244b2c9b978c7ec5
#
_entry.id   716eb22d8f88c7aa244b2c9b978c7ec5
#
_cell.length_a   1.000
_cell.length_b   1.000
_cell.length_c   1.000
_cell.angle_alpha   90.00
_cell.angle_beta   90.00
_cell.angle_gamma   90.00
#
_symmetry.space_group_name_H-M   'P 1'
#
loop_
_entity.id
_entity.type
_entity.pdbx_description
1 polymer ?
#
loop_
_entity_poly.entity_id
_entity_poly.type
_entity_poly.pdbx_seq_one_letter_code
_entity_poly.pdbx_strand_id
1 'polypeptide(L)'
;MSAPPTASVRQVAELMRERNVGSVVLVDEQNGTLTGFVTDRDLAIGALTDGRNPADPVAAHASAPVVTAEPGMNVEEAAELMVRHGIRRLPILDGGRLTGIVTLDDLAVRTGDLELAAHMTAQITRAALPGFYFHDRGG
;
A
#
# COMPACT_ATOMS: atom_id res chain seq x y z
N MET A 1 -9.85 2.60 2.17
CA MET A 1 -10.08 3.95 1.59
C MET A 1 -9.74 3.90 0.12
N SER A 2 -10.64 4.37 -0.74
CA SER A 2 -10.46 4.36 -2.19
C SER A 2 -10.80 5.73 -2.80
N ALA A 3 -10.27 5.98 -4.00
CA ALA A 3 -10.57 7.14 -4.83
C ALA A 3 -10.56 6.72 -6.30
N PRO A 4 -11.24 7.45 -7.20
CA PRO A 4 -11.12 7.20 -8.62
C PRO A 4 -9.72 7.63 -9.14
N PRO A 5 -9.19 6.95 -10.17
CA PRO A 5 -7.89 7.30 -10.75
C PRO A 5 -7.85 8.71 -11.35
N THR A 6 -9.00 9.28 -11.65
CA THR A 6 -9.19 10.63 -12.17
C THR A 6 -9.23 11.72 -11.10
N ALA A 7 -9.33 11.34 -9.81
CA ALA A 7 -9.25 12.32 -8.72
C ALA A 7 -7.95 13.10 -8.79
N SER A 8 -7.97 14.37 -8.42
CA SER A 8 -6.74 15.16 -8.38
C SER A 8 -5.84 14.76 -7.22
N VAL A 9 -4.54 15.00 -7.36
CA VAL A 9 -3.54 14.84 -6.29
C VAL A 9 -4.00 15.56 -5.02
N ARG A 10 -4.53 16.78 -5.16
CA ARG A 10 -5.09 17.56 -4.04
C ARG A 10 -6.23 16.84 -3.32
N GLN A 11 -7.22 16.34 -4.07
CA GLN A 11 -8.37 15.64 -3.48
C GLN A 11 -7.94 14.40 -2.71
N VAL A 12 -6.99 13.64 -3.24
CA VAL A 12 -6.47 12.44 -2.55
C VAL A 12 -5.66 12.81 -1.32
N ALA A 13 -4.84 13.86 -1.38
CA ALA A 13 -4.11 14.36 -0.22
C ALA A 13 -5.07 14.88 0.90
N GLU A 14 -6.13 15.56 0.52
CA GLU A 14 -7.19 15.99 1.46
C GLU A 14 -7.89 14.79 2.12
N LEU A 15 -8.24 13.78 1.32
CA LEU A 15 -8.82 12.53 1.80
C LEU A 15 -7.89 11.81 2.80
N MET A 16 -6.58 11.74 2.50
CA MET A 16 -5.58 11.16 3.41
C MET A 16 -5.54 11.92 4.74
N ARG A 17 -5.54 13.25 4.69
CA ARG A 17 -5.54 14.10 5.88
C ARG A 17 -6.81 13.93 6.72
N GLU A 18 -7.99 14.00 6.09
CA GLU A 18 -9.27 13.91 6.78
C GLU A 18 -9.50 12.56 7.45
N ARG A 19 -9.01 11.51 6.84
CA ARG A 19 -9.16 10.12 7.31
C ARG A 19 -7.97 9.61 8.11
N ASN A 20 -6.93 10.44 8.24
CA ASN A 20 -5.67 10.09 8.91
C ASN A 20 -5.07 8.77 8.38
N VAL A 21 -5.00 8.65 7.04
CA VAL A 21 -4.43 7.49 6.36
C VAL A 21 -3.28 7.91 5.46
N GLY A 22 -2.23 7.08 5.39
CA GLY A 22 -1.05 7.33 4.55
C GLY A 22 -1.14 6.71 3.15
N SER A 23 -2.28 6.13 2.78
CA SER A 23 -2.41 5.47 1.48
C SER A 23 -3.87 5.34 1.04
N VAL A 24 -4.07 5.31 -0.27
CA VAL A 24 -5.37 5.18 -0.92
C VAL A 24 -5.24 4.19 -2.08
N VAL A 25 -6.21 3.30 -2.24
CA VAL A 25 -6.34 2.47 -3.43
C VAL A 25 -7.12 3.22 -4.49
N LEU A 26 -6.71 3.09 -5.75
CA LEU A 26 -7.41 3.67 -6.88
C LEU A 26 -8.32 2.62 -7.51
N VAL A 27 -9.58 2.94 -7.61
CA VAL A 27 -10.63 2.04 -8.09
C VAL A 27 -11.45 2.74 -9.16
N ASP A 28 -11.61 2.08 -10.29
CA ASP A 28 -12.56 2.51 -11.31
C ASP A 28 -13.99 2.38 -10.76
N GLU A 29 -14.68 3.51 -10.62
CA GLU A 29 -16.03 3.55 -10.04
C GLU A 29 -17.09 2.83 -10.88
N GLN A 30 -16.85 2.67 -12.18
CA GLN A 30 -17.82 2.03 -13.08
C GLN A 30 -17.89 0.51 -12.89
N ASN A 31 -16.75 -0.11 -12.67
CA ASN A 31 -16.65 -1.58 -12.61
C ASN A 31 -16.05 -2.12 -11.31
N GLY A 32 -15.55 -1.25 -10.41
CA GLY A 32 -14.93 -1.63 -9.16
C GLY A 32 -13.51 -2.21 -9.32
N THR A 33 -12.90 -2.05 -10.49
CA THR A 33 -11.56 -2.60 -10.76
C THR A 33 -10.49 -1.78 -10.04
N LEU A 34 -9.58 -2.47 -9.36
CA LEU A 34 -8.39 -1.87 -8.78
C LEU A 34 -7.43 -1.44 -9.89
N THR A 35 -7.08 -0.16 -9.94
CA THR A 35 -6.22 0.43 -10.98
C THR A 35 -4.86 0.89 -10.48
N GLY A 36 -4.70 1.07 -9.17
CA GLY A 36 -3.44 1.50 -8.61
C GLY A 36 -3.48 1.66 -7.10
N PHE A 37 -2.32 2.00 -6.56
CA PHE A 37 -2.12 2.28 -5.15
C PHE A 37 -1.21 3.50 -5.02
N VAL A 38 -1.57 4.44 -4.17
CA VAL A 38 -0.81 5.67 -3.95
C VAL A 38 -0.61 5.93 -2.46
N THR A 39 0.58 6.37 -2.10
CA THR A 39 0.93 6.76 -0.74
C THR A 39 1.16 8.27 -0.63
N ASP A 40 1.13 8.80 0.59
CA ASP A 40 1.51 10.18 0.88
C ASP A 40 2.96 10.47 0.46
N ARG A 41 3.84 9.48 0.57
CA ARG A 41 5.22 9.58 0.07
C ARG A 41 5.27 9.73 -1.45
N ASP A 42 4.50 8.96 -2.20
CA ASP A 42 4.43 9.06 -3.67
C ASP A 42 3.98 10.46 -4.10
N LEU A 43 2.97 11.00 -3.42
CA LEU A 43 2.48 12.34 -3.68
C LEU A 43 3.53 13.42 -3.35
N ALA A 44 4.21 13.30 -2.20
CA ALA A 44 5.23 14.26 -1.78
C ALA A 44 6.43 14.25 -2.73
N ILE A 45 6.94 13.08 -3.10
CA ILE A 45 8.06 12.95 -4.02
C ILE A 45 7.66 13.46 -5.41
N GLY A 46 6.54 13.02 -5.96
CA GLY A 46 6.07 13.46 -7.27
C GLY A 46 5.85 14.97 -7.35
N ALA A 47 5.30 15.60 -6.30
CA ALA A 47 5.12 17.03 -6.25
C ALA A 47 6.45 17.80 -6.20
N LEU A 48 7.44 17.30 -5.44
CA LEU A 48 8.72 17.98 -5.20
C LEU A 48 9.75 17.72 -6.30
N THR A 49 9.78 16.51 -6.88
CA THR A 49 10.81 16.14 -7.88
C THR A 49 10.34 16.40 -9.31
N ASP A 50 9.09 16.10 -9.61
CA ASP A 50 8.56 16.18 -10.98
C ASP A 50 7.87 17.52 -11.25
N GLY A 51 7.73 18.38 -10.23
CA GLY A 51 7.06 19.68 -10.35
C GLY A 51 5.59 19.57 -10.78
N ARG A 52 4.93 18.46 -10.42
CA ARG A 52 3.56 18.18 -10.84
C ARG A 52 2.54 19.08 -10.15
N ASN A 53 1.48 19.39 -10.88
CA ASN A 53 0.41 20.25 -10.38
C ASN A 53 -0.53 19.46 -9.45
N PRO A 54 -0.94 20.03 -8.30
CA PRO A 54 -1.97 19.42 -7.43
C PRO A 54 -3.30 19.12 -8.13
N ALA A 55 -3.57 19.74 -9.28
CA ALA A 55 -4.76 19.48 -10.10
C ALA A 55 -4.62 18.26 -11.03
N ASP A 56 -3.41 17.72 -11.18
CA ASP A 56 -3.18 16.55 -12.04
C ASP A 56 -3.88 15.31 -11.51
N PRO A 57 -4.28 14.37 -12.40
CA PRO A 57 -4.85 13.10 -11.97
C PRO A 57 -3.88 12.30 -11.10
N VAL A 58 -4.36 11.75 -10.01
CA VAL A 58 -3.56 10.98 -9.06
C VAL A 58 -2.99 9.69 -9.66
N ALA A 59 -3.64 9.16 -10.70
CA ALA A 59 -3.14 7.97 -11.42
C ALA A 59 -1.70 8.10 -11.91
N ALA A 60 -1.23 9.32 -12.19
CA ALA A 60 0.14 9.58 -12.61
C ALA A 60 1.19 9.32 -11.51
N HIS A 61 0.75 9.21 -10.26
CA HIS A 61 1.60 8.96 -9.09
C HIS A 61 1.40 7.55 -8.49
N ALA A 62 0.44 6.81 -9.03
CA ALA A 62 0.10 5.49 -8.50
C ALA A 62 1.12 4.42 -8.92
N SER A 63 1.38 3.50 -8.03
CA SER A 63 2.13 2.28 -8.32
C SER A 63 1.21 1.23 -8.96
N ALA A 64 1.70 0.60 -10.03
CA ALA A 64 1.08 -0.55 -10.68
C ALA A 64 2.20 -1.48 -11.24
N PRO A 65 2.02 -2.82 -11.27
CA PRO A 65 0.86 -3.55 -10.76
C PRO A 65 0.80 -3.55 -9.24
N VAL A 66 -0.41 -3.64 -8.70
CA VAL A 66 -0.64 -3.74 -7.26
C VAL A 66 -0.62 -5.22 -6.87
N VAL A 67 0.13 -5.58 -5.83
CA VAL A 67 0.11 -6.92 -5.26
C VAL A 67 -1.22 -7.10 -4.53
N THR A 68 -1.94 -8.16 -4.85
CA THR A 68 -3.28 -8.44 -4.36
C THR A 68 -3.41 -9.87 -3.87
N ALA A 69 -4.44 -10.11 -3.06
CA ALA A 69 -4.85 -11.45 -2.64
C ALA A 69 -6.30 -11.72 -3.07
N GLU A 70 -6.69 -12.98 -3.00
CA GLU A 70 -8.06 -13.41 -3.24
C GLU A 70 -8.78 -13.73 -1.92
N PRO A 71 -10.12 -13.63 -1.88
CA PRO A 71 -10.89 -14.13 -0.76
C PRO A 71 -10.61 -15.63 -0.54
N GLY A 72 -10.36 -16.05 0.67
CA GLY A 72 -10.01 -17.44 0.99
C GLY A 72 -8.52 -17.73 1.04
N MET A 73 -7.66 -16.79 0.66
CA MET A 73 -6.22 -16.90 0.97
C MET A 73 -6.04 -16.99 2.49
N ASN A 74 -5.22 -17.92 2.95
CA ASN A 74 -4.97 -18.05 4.39
C ASN A 74 -4.01 -16.96 4.91
N VAL A 75 -3.94 -16.82 6.21
CA VAL A 75 -3.15 -15.78 6.88
C VAL A 75 -1.66 -15.90 6.58
N GLU A 76 -1.15 -17.12 6.55
CA GLU A 76 0.25 -17.42 6.29
C GLU A 76 0.65 -17.01 4.86
N GLU A 77 -0.18 -17.33 3.88
CA GLU A 77 0.04 -16.93 2.47
C GLU A 77 0.00 -15.41 2.32
N ALA A 78 -0.95 -14.74 2.98
CA ALA A 78 -1.03 -13.27 2.97
C ALA A 78 0.22 -12.64 3.61
N ALA A 79 0.68 -13.21 4.72
CA ALA A 79 1.90 -12.79 5.40
C ALA A 79 3.14 -12.95 4.51
N GLU A 80 3.28 -14.09 3.83
CA GLU A 80 4.39 -14.33 2.90
C GLU A 80 4.39 -13.35 1.73
N LEU A 81 3.22 -13.00 1.17
CA LEU A 81 3.11 -12.00 0.12
C LEU A 81 3.58 -10.63 0.62
N MET A 82 3.15 -10.22 1.81
CA MET A 82 3.56 -8.93 2.38
C MET A 82 5.07 -8.87 2.58
N VAL A 83 5.68 -9.93 3.12
CA VAL A 83 7.13 -10.01 3.33
C VAL A 83 7.88 -10.01 1.99
N ARG A 84 7.47 -10.85 1.06
CA ARG A 84 8.12 -10.99 -0.25
C ARG A 84 8.17 -9.69 -1.04
N HIS A 85 7.11 -8.89 -0.95
CA HIS A 85 6.98 -7.62 -1.68
C HIS A 85 7.30 -6.38 -0.83
N GLY A 86 7.64 -6.54 0.44
CA GLY A 86 7.97 -5.43 1.34
C GLY A 86 6.78 -4.49 1.57
N ILE A 87 5.56 -5.02 1.57
CA ILE A 87 4.32 -4.25 1.72
C ILE A 87 3.60 -4.56 3.03
N ARG A 88 2.88 -3.58 3.57
CA ARG A 88 2.13 -3.69 4.84
C ARG A 88 0.62 -3.70 4.65
N ARG A 89 0.17 -3.61 3.40
CA ARG A 89 -1.24 -3.59 3.01
C ARG A 89 -1.43 -4.45 1.78
N LEU A 90 -2.47 -5.25 1.80
CA LEU A 90 -2.77 -6.22 0.76
C LEU A 90 -4.24 -6.08 0.37
N PRO A 91 -4.54 -5.46 -0.80
CA PRO A 91 -5.89 -5.41 -1.32
C PRO A 91 -6.40 -6.81 -1.66
N ILE A 92 -7.67 -7.06 -1.35
CA ILE A 92 -8.36 -8.32 -1.65
C ILE A 92 -9.26 -8.10 -2.85
N LEU A 93 -9.06 -8.87 -3.90
CA LEU A 93 -9.88 -8.84 -5.10
C LEU A 93 -10.70 -10.13 -5.24
N ASP A 94 -11.99 -9.96 -5.51
CA ASP A 94 -12.87 -11.04 -5.94
C ASP A 94 -13.29 -10.81 -7.39
N GLY A 95 -12.88 -11.69 -8.29
CA GLY A 95 -13.13 -11.53 -9.72
C GLY A 95 -12.61 -10.20 -10.31
N GLY A 96 -11.50 -9.68 -9.80
CA GLY A 96 -10.90 -8.42 -10.21
C GLY A 96 -11.47 -7.17 -9.52
N ARG A 97 -12.50 -7.31 -8.67
CA ARG A 97 -13.13 -6.21 -7.94
C ARG A 97 -12.58 -6.13 -6.52
N LEU A 98 -12.31 -4.92 -6.06
CA LEU A 98 -11.85 -4.69 -4.68
C LEU A 98 -12.97 -4.99 -3.69
N THR A 99 -12.73 -5.95 -2.79
CA THR A 99 -13.67 -6.35 -1.72
C THR A 99 -13.19 -5.98 -0.33
N GLY A 100 -11.90 -5.73 -0.16
CA GLY A 100 -11.33 -5.34 1.13
C GLY A 100 -9.84 -5.07 1.06
N ILE A 101 -9.27 -4.68 2.19
CA ILE A 101 -7.83 -4.51 2.39
C ILE A 101 -7.48 -5.16 3.71
N VAL A 102 -6.43 -5.97 3.71
CA VAL A 102 -5.83 -6.54 4.92
C VAL A 102 -4.52 -5.81 5.21
N THR A 103 -4.32 -5.41 6.43
CA THR A 103 -3.07 -4.80 6.89
C THR A 103 -2.27 -5.76 7.75
N LEU A 104 -0.96 -5.49 7.89
CA LEU A 104 -0.12 -6.23 8.82
C LEU A 104 -0.67 -6.15 10.25
N ASP A 105 -1.20 -4.99 10.64
CA ASP A 105 -1.79 -4.79 11.96
C ASP A 105 -3.06 -5.63 12.16
N ASP A 106 -3.89 -5.79 11.10
CA ASP A 106 -5.05 -6.69 11.14
C ASP A 106 -4.64 -8.13 11.37
N LEU A 107 -3.56 -8.59 10.71
CA LEU A 107 -3.03 -9.93 10.90
C LEU A 107 -2.54 -10.13 12.34
N ALA A 108 -1.80 -9.16 12.88
CA ALA A 108 -1.31 -9.20 14.25
C ALA A 108 -2.44 -9.29 15.28
N VAL A 109 -3.47 -8.46 15.13
CA VAL A 109 -4.61 -8.41 16.06
C VAL A 109 -5.45 -9.68 15.96
N ARG A 110 -5.73 -10.17 14.76
CA ARG A 110 -6.61 -11.32 14.54
C ARG A 110 -5.99 -12.66 14.91
N THR A 111 -4.69 -12.81 14.67
CA THR A 111 -3.97 -14.04 15.05
C THR A 111 -3.64 -14.06 16.54
N GLY A 112 -3.54 -12.89 17.18
CA GLY A 112 -3.05 -12.78 18.57
C GLY A 112 -1.56 -13.13 18.71
N ASP A 113 -0.89 -13.41 17.60
CA ASP A 113 0.52 -13.78 17.55
C ASP A 113 1.38 -12.54 17.35
N LEU A 114 1.74 -11.91 18.47
CA LEU A 114 2.59 -10.70 18.47
C LEU A 114 4.02 -11.01 18.03
N GLU A 115 4.50 -12.23 18.21
CA GLU A 115 5.82 -12.66 17.80
C GLU A 115 5.90 -12.78 16.28
N LEU A 116 4.90 -13.39 15.64
CA LEU A 116 4.75 -13.43 14.19
C LEU A 116 4.66 -12.02 13.60
N ALA A 117 3.86 -11.15 14.19
CA ALA A 117 3.72 -9.77 13.75
C ALA A 117 5.03 -8.98 13.85
N ALA A 118 5.76 -9.13 14.94
CA ALA A 118 7.07 -8.49 15.12
C ALA A 118 8.10 -9.01 14.12
N HIS A 119 8.12 -10.31 13.87
CA HIS A 119 8.99 -10.95 12.88
C HIS A 119 8.69 -10.45 11.46
N MET A 120 7.43 -10.42 11.06
CA MET A 120 6.98 -9.90 9.77
C MET A 120 7.34 -8.43 9.60
N THR A 121 7.11 -7.60 10.62
CA THR A 121 7.45 -6.18 10.60
C THR A 121 8.96 -5.99 10.35
N ALA A 122 9.80 -6.74 11.04
CA ALA A 122 11.25 -6.68 10.85
C ALA A 122 11.66 -7.10 9.43
N GLN A 123 11.07 -8.15 8.88
CA GLN A 123 11.36 -8.62 7.53
C GLN A 123 10.90 -7.62 6.45
N ILE A 124 9.68 -7.08 6.58
CA ILE A 124 9.15 -6.08 5.65
C ILE A 124 10.00 -4.80 5.69
N THR A 125 10.36 -4.33 6.88
CA THR A 125 11.23 -3.16 7.05
C THR A 125 12.58 -3.39 6.40
N ARG A 126 13.18 -4.56 6.61
CA ARG A 126 14.47 -4.92 6.01
C ARG A 126 14.39 -4.96 4.48
N ALA A 127 13.33 -5.53 3.91
CA ALA A 127 13.11 -5.59 2.46
C ALA A 127 12.89 -4.20 1.83
N ALA A 128 12.30 -3.27 2.57
CA ALA A 128 12.02 -1.91 2.11
C ALA A 128 13.22 -0.95 2.27
N LEU A 129 14.24 -1.31 3.07
CA LEU A 129 15.41 -0.46 3.25
C LEU A 129 16.38 -0.59 2.07
N PRO A 130 16.98 0.54 1.61
CA PRO A 130 18.03 0.50 0.62
C PRO A 130 19.23 -0.32 1.11
N GLY A 131 19.87 -1.08 0.22
CA GLY A 131 20.96 -2.00 0.55
C GLY A 131 22.16 -1.36 1.29
N PHE A 132 22.39 -0.06 1.09
CA PHE A 132 23.49 0.65 1.77
C PHE A 132 23.29 0.81 3.29
N TYR A 133 22.07 0.66 3.82
CA TYR A 133 21.84 0.67 5.26
C TYR A 133 22.39 -0.56 5.98
N PHE A 134 22.66 -1.63 5.22
CA PHE A 134 23.19 -2.88 5.73
C PHE A 134 24.70 -3.05 5.49
N HIS A 135 25.35 -2.08 4.84
CA HIS A 135 26.78 -2.08 4.72
C HIS A 135 27.40 -1.69 6.07
N ASP A 136 27.75 -2.75 6.75
CA ASP A 136 28.87 -2.88 7.66
C ASP A 136 29.11 -1.71 8.63
N ARG A 137 28.50 -1.80 9.78
CA ARG A 137 29.22 -1.43 11.00
C ARG A 137 29.98 -2.65 11.51
N GLY A 138 30.74 -3.29 10.65
CA GLY A 138 31.82 -4.15 10.97
C GLY A 138 32.92 -3.27 11.50
N GLY A 139 32.86 -3.00 12.77
CA GLY A 139 33.98 -2.45 13.50
C GLY A 139 34.92 -3.53 13.85
#